data_695e29d88bd1936871e37b77ea462823
#
_entry.id   695e29d88bd1936871e37b77ea462823
#
_cell.length_a   1.000
_cell.length_b   1.000
_cell.length_c   1.000
_cell.angle_alpha   90.00
_cell.angle_beta   90.00
_cell.angle_gamma   90.00
#
_symmetry.space_group_name_H-M   'P 1'
#
loop_
_entity.id
_entity.type
_entity.pdbx_description
1 polymer ?
#
loop_
_entity_poly.entity_id
_entity_poly.type
_entity_poly.pdbx_seq_one_letter_code
_entity_poly.pdbx_strand_id
1 'polypeptide(L)'
;MKNTRLIIFIIVFAQFCCTSLWFATNAVLGELLLNFQLNDNALEHLTSAVQFGFIIGTLLFAIFSIADRFSPSKVFFICALLGAGINLGTILETNNFLSLLLIRFSSGFFLAGIYPVGMKIASDYSDKGLGKALGFLVGALVLGTAFPHLLNGLIFKISWQAVILATS
;
A
#
# COMPACT_ATOMS: atom_id res chain seq x y z
N MET A 1 25.03 2.90 19.97
CA MET A 1 24.96 2.54 18.53
C MET A 1 23.53 2.06 18.27
N LYS A 2 22.74 2.82 17.53
CA LYS A 2 21.42 2.34 17.09
C LYS A 2 21.64 1.09 16.22
N ASN A 3 20.86 0.05 16.47
CA ASN A 3 21.03 -1.22 15.78
C ASN A 3 20.50 -1.07 14.33
N THR A 4 21.30 -0.47 13.45
CA THR A 4 20.96 -0.14 12.04
C THR A 4 20.36 -1.35 11.31
N ARG A 5 20.87 -2.55 11.54
CA ARG A 5 20.35 -3.77 10.91
C ARG A 5 18.90 -4.05 11.32
N LEU A 6 18.58 -3.85 12.59
CA LEU A 6 17.22 -4.04 13.09
C LEU A 6 16.26 -3.00 12.50
N ILE A 7 16.70 -1.75 12.40
CA ILE A 7 15.86 -0.67 11.81
C ILE A 7 15.59 -0.96 10.34
N ILE A 8 16.60 -1.36 9.57
CA ILE A 8 16.42 -1.71 8.14
C ILE A 8 15.48 -2.92 8.02
N PHE A 9 15.64 -3.94 8.87
CA PHE A 9 14.73 -5.09 8.84
C PHE A 9 13.27 -4.69 9.13
N ILE A 10 13.05 -3.86 10.16
CA ILE A 10 11.70 -3.39 10.53
C ILE A 10 11.06 -2.60 9.38
N ILE A 11 11.79 -1.65 8.76
CA ILE A 11 11.23 -0.84 7.69
C ILE A 11 10.98 -1.64 6.41
N VAL A 12 11.83 -2.62 6.08
CA VAL A 12 11.64 -3.54 4.96
C VAL A 12 10.39 -4.41 5.17
N PHE A 13 10.22 -4.96 6.38
CA PHE A 13 9.04 -5.75 6.72
C PHE A 13 7.75 -4.90 6.72
N ALA A 14 7.80 -3.72 7.34
CA ALA A 14 6.68 -2.78 7.31
C ALA A 14 6.31 -2.35 5.87
N GLN A 15 7.32 -2.12 5.03
CA GLN A 15 7.13 -1.80 3.61
C GLN A 15 6.43 -2.95 2.88
N PHE A 16 6.85 -4.21 3.09
CA PHE A 16 6.19 -5.39 2.53
C PHE A 16 4.70 -5.44 2.92
N CYS A 17 4.39 -5.30 4.21
CA CYS A 17 3.01 -5.32 4.69
C CYS A 17 2.17 -4.19 4.07
N CYS A 18 2.68 -2.95 4.09
CA CYS A 18 1.92 -1.81 3.61
C CYS A 18 1.72 -1.79 2.09
N THR A 19 2.66 -2.32 1.31
CA THR A 19 2.53 -2.33 -0.16
C THR A 19 1.57 -3.40 -0.68
N SER A 20 1.18 -4.37 0.15
CA SER A 20 0.10 -5.30 -0.19
C SER A 20 -1.24 -4.60 -0.46
N LEU A 21 -1.48 -3.44 0.14
CA LEU A 21 -2.66 -2.59 -0.12
C LEU A 21 -2.81 -2.19 -1.59
N TRP A 22 -1.70 -2.06 -2.32
CA TRP A 22 -1.72 -1.60 -3.72
C TRP A 22 -2.55 -2.51 -4.63
N PHE A 23 -2.37 -3.82 -4.50
CA PHE A 23 -3.04 -4.81 -5.33
C PHE A 23 -4.11 -5.64 -4.60
N ALA A 24 -4.47 -5.27 -3.37
CA ALA A 24 -5.48 -5.99 -2.58
C ALA A 24 -6.80 -6.17 -3.36
N THR A 25 -7.36 -5.06 -3.87
CA THR A 25 -8.61 -5.07 -4.65
C THR A 25 -8.45 -5.81 -5.99
N ASN A 26 -7.29 -5.68 -6.65
CA ASN A 26 -7.05 -6.34 -7.92
C ASN A 26 -7.04 -7.87 -7.79
N ALA A 27 -6.51 -8.38 -6.67
CA ALA A 27 -6.45 -9.82 -6.42
C ALA A 27 -7.82 -10.47 -6.24
N VAL A 28 -8.82 -9.70 -5.81
CA VAL A 28 -10.19 -10.19 -5.52
C VAL A 28 -11.24 -9.58 -6.45
N LEU A 29 -10.82 -8.98 -7.55
CA LEU A 29 -11.69 -8.19 -8.41
C LEU A 29 -12.89 -9.00 -8.94
N GLY A 30 -12.67 -10.24 -9.40
CA GLY A 30 -13.77 -11.07 -9.93
C GLY A 30 -14.92 -11.22 -8.94
N GLU A 31 -14.59 -11.38 -7.64
CA GLU A 31 -15.58 -11.48 -6.58
C GLU A 31 -16.23 -10.11 -6.29
N LEU A 32 -15.47 -9.02 -6.36
CA LEU A 32 -16.01 -7.66 -6.19
C LEU A 32 -16.94 -7.27 -7.33
N LEU A 33 -16.62 -7.62 -8.58
CA LEU A 33 -17.50 -7.38 -9.73
C LEU A 33 -18.87 -8.03 -9.52
N LEU A 34 -18.89 -9.28 -9.07
CA LEU A 34 -20.13 -10.00 -8.79
C LEU A 34 -20.88 -9.42 -7.59
N ASN A 35 -20.18 -9.15 -6.49
CA ASN A 35 -20.79 -8.69 -5.24
C ASN A 35 -21.42 -7.30 -5.37
N PHE A 36 -20.76 -6.39 -6.07
CA PHE A 36 -21.20 -5.01 -6.24
C PHE A 36 -21.83 -4.71 -7.60
N GLN A 37 -22.09 -5.73 -8.42
CA GLN A 37 -22.67 -5.63 -9.76
C GLN A 37 -21.96 -4.58 -10.64
N LEU A 38 -20.63 -4.62 -10.64
CA LEU A 38 -19.81 -3.67 -11.38
C LEU A 38 -19.65 -4.11 -12.84
N ASN A 39 -19.39 -3.13 -13.72
CA ASN A 39 -19.08 -3.39 -15.12
C ASN A 39 -17.67 -3.99 -15.28
N ASP A 40 -17.41 -4.72 -16.36
CA ASP A 40 -16.11 -5.35 -16.65
C ASP A 40 -14.94 -4.36 -16.70
N ASN A 41 -15.20 -3.11 -17.10
CA ASN A 41 -14.20 -2.04 -17.14
C ASN A 41 -13.83 -1.49 -15.74
N ALA A 42 -14.48 -1.94 -14.67
CA ALA A 42 -14.23 -1.44 -13.32
C ALA A 42 -12.78 -1.68 -12.87
N LEU A 43 -12.13 -2.77 -13.31
CA LEU A 43 -10.73 -3.06 -13.02
C LEU A 43 -9.82 -1.90 -13.43
N GLU A 44 -9.96 -1.45 -14.67
CA GLU A 44 -9.10 -0.41 -15.24
C GLU A 44 -9.26 0.89 -14.46
N HIS A 45 -10.50 1.26 -14.14
CA HIS A 45 -10.78 2.46 -13.37
C HIS A 45 -10.29 2.39 -11.93
N LEU A 46 -10.51 1.26 -11.23
CA LEU A 46 -10.06 1.08 -9.85
C LEU A 46 -8.53 1.00 -9.76
N THR A 47 -7.88 0.39 -10.75
CA THR A 47 -6.41 0.35 -10.83
C THR A 47 -5.85 1.73 -11.15
N SER A 48 -6.47 2.47 -12.08
CA SER A 48 -6.07 3.84 -12.40
C SER A 48 -6.26 4.76 -11.20
N ALA A 49 -7.35 4.61 -10.45
CA ALA A 49 -7.62 5.43 -9.27
C ALA A 49 -6.52 5.34 -8.21
N VAL A 50 -6.04 4.14 -7.87
CA VAL A 50 -4.94 3.99 -6.91
C VAL A 50 -3.64 4.59 -7.44
N GLN A 51 -3.36 4.45 -8.72
CA GLN A 51 -2.18 5.05 -9.35
C GLN A 51 -2.25 6.57 -9.33
N PHE A 52 -3.39 7.17 -9.70
CA PHE A 52 -3.60 8.62 -9.64
C PHE A 52 -3.48 9.14 -8.22
N GLY A 53 -4.06 8.45 -7.24
CA GLY A 53 -3.90 8.78 -5.83
C GLY A 53 -2.44 8.82 -5.42
N PHE A 54 -1.66 7.81 -5.81
CA PHE A 54 -0.24 7.74 -5.52
C PHE A 54 0.56 8.88 -6.19
N ILE A 55 0.28 9.18 -7.46
CA ILE A 55 0.94 10.29 -8.20
C ILE A 55 0.66 11.62 -7.50
N ILE A 56 -0.60 11.93 -7.23
CA ILE A 56 -1.00 13.19 -6.58
C ILE A 56 -0.43 13.25 -5.16
N GLY A 57 -0.51 12.16 -4.41
CA GLY A 57 0.08 12.06 -3.08
C GLY A 57 1.58 12.32 -3.11
N THR A 58 2.33 11.65 -3.97
CA THR A 58 3.78 11.82 -4.10
C THR A 58 4.14 13.27 -4.46
N LEU A 59 3.40 13.87 -5.39
CA LEU A 59 3.61 15.27 -5.78
C LEU A 59 3.38 16.22 -4.59
N LEU A 60 2.28 16.07 -3.88
CA LEU A 60 1.98 16.91 -2.72
C LEU A 60 2.97 16.71 -1.58
N PHE A 61 3.34 15.47 -1.27
CA PHE A 61 4.37 15.17 -0.25
C PHE A 61 5.71 15.80 -0.61
N ALA A 62 6.08 15.82 -1.91
CA ALA A 62 7.32 16.45 -2.39
C ALA A 62 7.22 17.99 -2.31
N ILE A 63 6.15 18.62 -2.84
CA ILE A 63 5.97 20.08 -2.84
C ILE A 63 6.00 20.63 -1.42
N PHE A 64 5.29 19.96 -0.50
CA PHE A 64 5.25 20.40 0.89
C PHE A 64 6.42 19.90 1.73
N SER A 65 7.33 19.13 1.14
CA SER A 65 8.50 18.53 1.83
C SER A 65 8.09 17.80 3.13
N ILE A 66 6.99 17.05 3.09
CA ILE A 66 6.36 16.46 4.28
C ILE A 66 7.34 15.57 5.05
N ALA A 67 8.12 14.74 4.35
CA ALA A 67 9.09 13.84 4.96
C ALA A 67 10.34 14.55 5.54
N ASP A 68 10.55 15.83 5.21
CA ASP A 68 11.64 16.64 5.74
C ASP A 68 11.18 17.54 6.90
N ARG A 69 9.94 18.00 6.84
CA ARG A 69 9.34 18.85 7.90
C ARG A 69 8.89 18.05 9.11
N PHE A 70 8.45 16.82 8.90
CA PHE A 70 7.96 15.95 9.96
C PHE A 70 8.88 14.73 10.11
N SER A 71 8.81 14.06 11.28
CA SER A 71 9.55 12.82 11.49
C SER A 71 9.12 11.77 10.44
N PRO A 72 10.04 11.26 9.60
CA PRO A 72 9.70 10.29 8.56
C PRO A 72 8.98 9.05 9.11
N SER A 73 9.40 8.56 10.28
CA SER A 73 8.75 7.40 10.92
C SER A 73 7.31 7.68 11.34
N LYS A 74 6.99 8.92 11.78
CA LYS A 74 5.61 9.30 12.10
C LYS A 74 4.76 9.44 10.84
N VAL A 75 5.32 10.03 9.77
CA VAL A 75 4.63 10.14 8.48
C VAL A 75 4.31 8.76 7.95
N PHE A 76 5.29 7.86 7.92
CA PHE A 76 5.11 6.47 7.50
C PHE A 76 3.99 5.78 8.29
N PHE A 77 4.05 5.86 9.62
CA PHE A 77 3.07 5.20 10.50
C PHE A 77 1.65 5.73 10.29
N ILE A 78 1.47 7.06 10.23
CA ILE A 78 0.16 7.68 10.04
C ILE A 78 -0.41 7.29 8.67
N CYS A 79 0.41 7.34 7.62
CA CYS A 79 -0.01 6.96 6.27
C CYS A 79 -0.35 5.46 6.18
N ALA A 80 0.41 4.60 6.86
CA ALA A 80 0.11 3.17 6.93
C ALA A 80 -1.23 2.92 7.61
N LEU A 81 -1.47 3.55 8.76
CA LEU A 81 -2.71 3.39 9.52
C LEU A 81 -3.94 3.90 8.73
N LEU A 82 -3.83 5.08 8.11
CA LEU A 82 -4.91 5.65 7.31
C LEU A 82 -5.15 4.84 6.03
N GLY A 83 -4.09 4.41 5.35
CA GLY A 83 -4.19 3.56 4.17
C GLY A 83 -4.87 2.23 4.47
N ALA A 84 -4.48 1.56 5.55
CA ALA A 84 -5.10 0.32 6.02
C ALA A 84 -6.57 0.52 6.40
N GLY A 85 -6.87 1.54 7.20
CA GLY A 85 -8.25 1.85 7.61
C GLY A 85 -9.17 2.16 6.43
N ILE A 86 -8.67 2.89 5.43
CA ILE A 86 -9.42 3.19 4.20
C ILE A 86 -9.63 1.92 3.36
N ASN A 87 -8.59 1.08 3.24
CA ASN A 87 -8.71 -0.17 2.49
C ASN A 87 -9.74 -1.13 3.11
N LEU A 88 -9.84 -1.17 4.45
CA LEU A 88 -10.90 -1.92 5.15
C LEU A 88 -12.30 -1.45 4.77
N GLY A 89 -12.48 -0.19 4.40
CA GLY A 89 -13.73 0.34 3.88
C GLY A 89 -14.27 -0.40 2.65
N THR A 90 -13.41 -1.10 1.92
CA THR A 90 -13.82 -1.94 0.76
C THR A 90 -14.80 -3.06 1.17
N ILE A 91 -14.75 -3.52 2.43
CA ILE A 91 -15.59 -4.62 2.93
C ILE A 91 -17.05 -4.20 3.13
N LEU A 92 -17.34 -2.90 3.19
CA LEU A 92 -18.70 -2.41 3.45
C LEU A 92 -19.66 -2.79 2.32
N GLU A 93 -20.74 -3.47 2.63
CA GLU A 93 -21.73 -3.92 1.65
C GLU A 93 -22.50 -2.77 0.97
N THR A 94 -22.47 -1.57 1.58
CA THR A 94 -23.08 -0.35 1.03
C THR A 94 -22.27 0.29 -0.08
N ASN A 95 -21.10 -0.27 -0.41
CA ASN A 95 -20.25 0.28 -1.46
C ASN A 95 -20.90 0.21 -2.83
N ASN A 96 -20.61 1.23 -3.61
CA ASN A 96 -20.89 1.32 -5.05
C ASN A 96 -19.59 1.62 -5.80
N PHE A 97 -19.66 1.69 -7.12
CA PHE A 97 -18.48 1.95 -7.95
C PHE A 97 -17.74 3.23 -7.55
N LEU A 98 -18.46 4.32 -7.26
CA LEU A 98 -17.84 5.60 -6.88
C LEU A 98 -17.14 5.53 -5.53
N SER A 99 -17.76 4.88 -4.52
CA SER A 99 -17.14 4.72 -3.20
C SER A 99 -15.88 3.86 -3.28
N LEU A 100 -15.89 2.77 -4.05
CA LEU A 100 -14.72 1.95 -4.29
C LEU A 100 -13.60 2.73 -5.00
N LEU A 101 -13.95 3.57 -5.97
CA LEU A 101 -13.00 4.44 -6.67
C LEU A 101 -12.35 5.44 -5.72
N LEU A 102 -13.12 6.05 -4.82
CA LEU A 102 -12.60 6.97 -3.81
C LEU A 102 -11.72 6.25 -2.78
N ILE A 103 -12.11 5.04 -2.35
CA ILE A 103 -11.29 4.20 -1.47
C ILE A 103 -9.95 3.88 -2.13
N ARG A 104 -9.95 3.47 -3.40
CA ARG A 104 -8.72 3.16 -4.16
C ARG A 104 -7.83 4.38 -4.33
N PHE A 105 -8.41 5.51 -4.73
CA PHE A 105 -7.67 6.77 -4.84
C PHE A 105 -7.02 7.16 -3.51
N SER A 106 -7.78 7.14 -2.42
CA SER A 106 -7.30 7.50 -1.09
C SER A 106 -6.23 6.53 -0.59
N SER A 107 -6.39 5.23 -0.82
CA SER A 107 -5.35 4.23 -0.51
C SER A 107 -4.06 4.55 -1.25
N GLY A 108 -4.13 4.85 -2.55
CA GLY A 108 -2.97 5.28 -3.35
C GLY A 108 -2.31 6.54 -2.80
N PHE A 109 -3.11 7.53 -2.42
CA PHE A 109 -2.62 8.78 -1.83
C PHE A 109 -1.79 8.55 -0.57
N PHE A 110 -2.25 7.70 0.35
CA PHE A 110 -1.50 7.39 1.57
C PHE A 110 -0.29 6.48 1.31
N LEU A 111 -0.31 5.63 0.29
CA LEU A 111 0.87 4.86 -0.12
C LEU A 111 2.05 5.75 -0.54
N ALA A 112 1.80 6.97 -0.99
CA ALA A 112 2.84 7.97 -1.27
C ALA A 112 3.62 8.39 -0.01
N GLY A 113 2.99 8.34 1.17
CA GLY A 113 3.65 8.57 2.46
C GLY A 113 4.34 7.31 3.04
N ILE A 114 4.28 6.18 2.33
CA ILE A 114 4.86 4.91 2.77
C ILE A 114 6.14 4.61 1.98
N TYR A 115 6.06 4.36 0.68
CA TYR A 115 7.20 3.87 -0.09
C TYR A 115 8.35 4.90 -0.18
N PRO A 116 8.15 6.16 -0.63
CA PRO A 116 9.22 7.14 -0.68
C PRO A 116 9.77 7.50 0.70
N VAL A 117 8.90 7.55 1.72
CA VAL A 117 9.31 7.84 3.09
C VAL A 117 10.09 6.67 3.70
N GLY A 118 9.73 5.43 3.37
CA GLY A 118 10.49 4.25 3.73
C GLY A 118 11.92 4.28 3.16
N MET A 119 12.07 4.70 1.89
CA MET A 119 13.39 4.90 1.29
C MET A 119 14.20 5.98 2.00
N LYS A 120 13.56 7.09 2.40
CA LYS A 120 14.21 8.15 3.20
C LYS A 120 14.67 7.61 4.56
N ILE A 121 13.83 6.88 5.28
CA ILE A 121 14.21 6.27 6.56
C ILE A 121 15.42 5.35 6.36
N ALA A 122 15.40 4.49 5.33
CA ALA A 122 16.54 3.61 5.05
C ALA A 122 17.82 4.40 4.73
N SER A 123 17.70 5.51 4.00
CA SER A 123 18.83 6.41 3.71
C SER A 123 19.40 7.03 4.98
N ASP A 124 18.54 7.55 5.86
CA ASP A 124 18.95 8.22 7.12
C ASP A 124 19.68 7.28 8.09
N TYR A 125 19.51 5.96 7.95
CA TYR A 125 20.15 4.94 8.79
C TYR A 125 21.23 4.11 8.07
N SER A 126 21.55 4.39 6.81
CA SER A 126 22.48 3.60 5.99
C SER A 126 23.63 4.43 5.45
N ASP A 127 24.61 4.81 6.30
CA ASP A 127 25.81 5.53 5.85
C ASP A 127 26.66 4.69 4.88
N LYS A 128 26.71 3.37 5.10
CA LYS A 128 27.40 2.39 4.24
C LYS A 128 26.42 1.29 3.82
N GLY A 129 26.29 1.08 2.50
CA GLY A 129 25.42 0.01 1.98
C GLY A 129 23.99 0.46 1.65
N LEU A 130 23.76 1.73 1.38
CA LEU A 130 22.47 2.30 0.98
C LEU A 130 21.84 1.52 -0.19
N GLY A 131 22.60 1.18 -1.24
CA GLY A 131 22.10 0.41 -2.37
C GLY A 131 21.51 -0.94 -1.96
N LYS A 132 22.13 -1.62 -0.97
CA LYS A 132 21.60 -2.88 -0.44
C LYS A 132 20.29 -2.67 0.33
N ALA A 133 20.20 -1.63 1.16
CA ALA A 133 18.98 -1.30 1.90
C ALA A 133 17.82 -0.95 0.95
N LEU A 134 18.08 -0.13 -0.06
CA LEU A 134 17.12 0.21 -1.11
C LEU A 134 16.70 -1.02 -1.93
N GLY A 135 17.64 -1.91 -2.26
CA GLY A 135 17.33 -3.18 -2.93
C GLY A 135 16.37 -4.05 -2.14
N PHE A 136 16.54 -4.15 -0.82
CA PHE A 136 15.59 -4.85 0.04
C PHE A 136 14.21 -4.19 0.08
N LEU A 137 14.14 -2.84 0.07
CA LEU A 137 12.86 -2.12 0.03
C LEU A 137 12.13 -2.33 -1.30
N VAL A 138 12.85 -2.32 -2.43
CA VAL A 138 12.28 -2.63 -3.74
C VAL A 138 11.81 -4.09 -3.79
N GLY A 139 12.59 -5.02 -3.26
CA GLY A 139 12.18 -6.42 -3.12
C GLY A 139 10.92 -6.58 -2.26
N ALA A 140 10.84 -5.86 -1.14
CA ALA A 140 9.67 -5.83 -0.28
C ALA A 140 8.43 -5.25 -0.99
N LEU A 141 8.61 -4.20 -1.80
CA LEU A 141 7.54 -3.64 -2.65
C LEU A 141 6.99 -4.73 -3.59
N VAL A 142 7.86 -5.39 -4.36
CA VAL A 142 7.44 -6.42 -5.33
C VAL A 142 6.73 -7.59 -4.64
N LEU A 143 7.31 -8.09 -3.55
CA LEU A 143 6.70 -9.19 -2.79
C LEU A 143 5.37 -8.77 -2.14
N GLY A 144 5.30 -7.55 -1.62
CA GLY A 144 4.07 -6.99 -1.03
C GLY A 144 2.95 -6.88 -2.06
N THR A 145 3.25 -6.42 -3.27
CA THR A 145 2.22 -6.34 -4.35
C THR A 145 1.80 -7.71 -4.86
N ALA A 146 2.65 -8.72 -4.78
CA ALA A 146 2.32 -10.11 -5.14
C ALA A 146 1.51 -10.84 -4.06
N PHE A 147 1.63 -10.42 -2.80
CA PHE A 147 1.06 -11.11 -1.64
C PHE A 147 -0.47 -11.30 -1.70
N PRO A 148 -1.30 -10.30 -2.08
CA PRO A 148 -2.75 -10.48 -2.21
C PRO A 148 -3.13 -11.54 -3.24
N HIS A 149 -2.39 -11.60 -4.36
CA HIS A 149 -2.60 -12.63 -5.40
C HIS A 149 -2.22 -14.03 -4.92
N LEU A 150 -1.17 -14.12 -4.10
CA LEU A 150 -0.79 -15.38 -3.46
C LEU A 150 -1.90 -15.87 -2.51
N LEU A 151 -2.45 -14.98 -1.68
CA LEU A 151 -3.54 -15.31 -0.76
C LEU A 151 -4.77 -15.83 -1.53
N ASN A 152 -5.16 -15.13 -2.59
CA ASN A 152 -6.32 -15.51 -3.40
C ASN A 152 -6.08 -16.81 -4.20
N GLY A 153 -4.84 -17.09 -4.58
CA GLY A 153 -4.45 -18.32 -5.31
C GLY A 153 -4.23 -19.55 -4.44
N LEU A 154 -4.21 -19.43 -3.12
CA LEU A 154 -4.08 -20.56 -2.21
C LEU A 154 -5.30 -21.47 -2.31
N ILE A 155 -5.08 -22.79 -2.21
CA ILE A 155 -6.04 -23.88 -2.40
C ILE A 155 -7.30 -23.79 -1.50
N PHE A 156 -7.19 -23.11 -0.38
CA PHE A 156 -8.33 -22.75 0.46
C PHE A 156 -9.02 -21.54 -0.19
N LYS A 157 -10.29 -21.68 -0.56
CA LYS A 157 -11.12 -20.56 -1.04
C LYS A 157 -11.24 -19.52 0.08
N ILE A 158 -10.27 -18.64 0.14
CA ILE A 158 -10.28 -17.51 1.08
C ILE A 158 -11.27 -16.49 0.51
N SER A 159 -12.24 -16.04 1.30
CA SER A 159 -13.18 -15.01 0.85
C SER A 159 -12.45 -13.71 0.52
N TRP A 160 -12.98 -12.96 -0.41
CA TRP A 160 -12.41 -11.65 -0.80
C TRP A 160 -12.29 -10.70 0.40
N GLN A 161 -13.23 -10.76 1.36
CA GLN A 161 -13.16 -9.99 2.61
C GLN A 161 -11.93 -10.36 3.44
N ALA A 162 -11.60 -11.65 3.52
CA ALA A 162 -10.44 -12.11 4.26
C ALA A 162 -9.12 -11.67 3.59
N VAL A 163 -9.07 -11.58 2.25
CA VAL A 163 -7.90 -11.02 1.54
C VAL A 163 -7.75 -9.54 1.86
N ILE A 164 -8.83 -8.74 1.81
CA ILE A 164 -8.80 -7.33 2.18
C ILE A 164 -8.36 -7.16 3.64
N LEU A 165 -8.90 -7.98 4.56
CA LEU A 165 -8.54 -7.93 5.98
C LEU A 165 -7.07 -8.28 6.23
N ALA A 166 -6.55 -9.31 5.57
CA ALA A 166 -5.17 -9.74 5.72
C ALA A 166 -4.15 -8.76 5.14
N THR A 167 -4.57 -7.92 4.20
CA THR A 167 -3.72 -6.90 3.56
C THR A 167 -3.82 -5.53 4.24
N SER A 168 -4.77 -5.32 5.14
CA SER A 168 -4.98 -4.08 5.90
C SER A 168 -4.45 -4.17 7.31
#